data_d7025fe987e901e6d1a2f4944f8387e1
#
_entry.id   d7025fe987e901e6d1a2f4944f8387e1
#
_cell.length_a   1.000
_cell.length_b   1.000
_cell.length_c   1.000
_cell.angle_alpha   90.00
_cell.angle_beta   90.00
_cell.angle_gamma   90.00
#
_symmetry.space_group_name_H-M   'P 1'
#
loop_
_entity.id
_entity.type
_entity.pdbx_description
1 polymer ?
#
loop_
_entity_poly.entity_id
_entity_poly.type
_entity_poly.pdbx_seq_one_letter_code
_entity_poly.pdbx_strand_id
1 'polypeptide(L)'
;MNTDQPLDPRDMWDNPLAARYASAEMTRLWSDNHRYRLWRQTWLVLAEAEAELGLPITPAQLTEMRAAVDQPIDFARAADYEKRMRHDVFAHLHTFGDACPQAKAILHLGATSAYVTDNTDLI
;
A
#
# COMPACT_ATOMS: atom_id res chain seq x y z
N MET A 1 -3.01 -30.06 -18.18
CA MET A 1 -3.80 -28.82 -18.30
C MET A 1 -2.81 -27.66 -18.27
N ASN A 2 -2.83 -26.82 -19.30
CA ASN A 2 -1.94 -25.67 -19.39
C ASN A 2 -2.45 -24.58 -18.45
N THR A 3 -1.78 -24.36 -17.32
CA THR A 3 -2.21 -23.45 -16.24
C THR A 3 -1.87 -21.99 -16.51
N ASP A 4 -1.32 -21.67 -17.68
CA ASP A 4 -0.85 -20.33 -18.05
C ASP A 4 -1.82 -19.50 -18.91
N GLN A 5 -3.02 -20.00 -19.20
CA GLN A 5 -4.02 -19.17 -19.84
C GLN A 5 -4.76 -18.33 -18.81
N PRO A 6 -4.96 -17.01 -19.06
CA PRO A 6 -5.80 -16.20 -18.20
C PRO A 6 -7.20 -16.82 -18.13
N LEU A 7 -7.72 -16.98 -16.94
CA LEU A 7 -9.07 -17.49 -16.71
C LEU A 7 -10.10 -16.59 -17.39
N ASP A 8 -11.13 -17.17 -18.00
CA ASP A 8 -12.29 -16.39 -18.45
C ASP A 8 -12.85 -15.66 -17.21
N PRO A 9 -13.14 -14.33 -17.30
CA PRO A 9 -13.76 -13.61 -16.20
C PRO A 9 -15.02 -14.27 -15.64
N ARG A 10 -15.70 -15.09 -16.41
CA ARG A 10 -16.89 -15.85 -15.99
C ARG A 10 -16.56 -17.13 -15.22
N ASP A 11 -15.33 -17.62 -15.30
CA ASP A 11 -14.82 -18.74 -14.49
C ASP A 11 -14.28 -18.25 -13.14
N MET A 12 -14.28 -16.92 -12.89
CA MET A 12 -13.88 -16.29 -11.66
C MET A 12 -15.11 -15.96 -10.82
N TRP A 13 -15.02 -16.25 -9.53
CA TRP A 13 -16.08 -15.83 -8.61
C TRP A 13 -16.11 -14.31 -8.52
N ASP A 14 -17.29 -13.73 -8.68
CA ASP A 14 -17.55 -12.30 -8.49
C ASP A 14 -18.56 -12.10 -7.37
N ASN A 15 -18.40 -11.00 -6.61
CA ASN A 15 -19.31 -10.66 -5.55
C ASN A 15 -20.53 -9.89 -6.10
N PRO A 16 -21.72 -10.50 -6.17
CA PRO A 16 -22.90 -9.84 -6.71
C PRO A 16 -23.33 -8.60 -5.91
N LEU A 17 -22.98 -8.51 -4.62
CA LEU A 17 -23.24 -7.32 -3.82
C LEU A 17 -22.44 -6.12 -4.32
N ALA A 18 -21.16 -6.34 -4.66
CA ALA A 18 -20.34 -5.30 -5.24
C ALA A 18 -20.73 -4.98 -6.69
N ALA A 19 -20.90 -6.02 -7.53
CA ALA A 19 -21.17 -5.84 -8.95
C ALA A 19 -22.57 -5.25 -9.27
N ARG A 20 -23.58 -5.54 -8.44
CA ARG A 20 -24.99 -5.17 -8.73
C ARG A 20 -25.58 -4.13 -7.80
N TYR A 21 -25.20 -4.11 -6.53
CA TYR A 21 -25.89 -3.37 -5.49
C TYR A 21 -25.04 -2.30 -4.81
N ALA A 22 -23.71 -2.37 -4.86
CA ALA A 22 -22.85 -1.35 -4.29
C ALA A 22 -22.82 -0.09 -5.18
N SER A 23 -22.79 1.10 -4.56
CA SER A 23 -22.51 2.33 -5.28
C SER A 23 -21.06 2.39 -5.74
N ALA A 24 -20.78 3.19 -6.77
CA ALA A 24 -19.40 3.43 -7.22
C ALA A 24 -18.55 4.04 -6.10
N GLU A 25 -19.12 4.85 -5.23
CA GLU A 25 -18.46 5.42 -4.06
C GLU A 25 -18.03 4.34 -3.07
N MET A 26 -18.94 3.44 -2.69
CA MET A 26 -18.67 2.34 -1.78
C MET A 26 -17.63 1.38 -2.36
N THR A 27 -17.73 1.05 -3.64
CA THR A 27 -16.74 0.20 -4.33
C THR A 27 -15.35 0.82 -4.33
N ARG A 28 -15.26 2.14 -4.52
CA ARG A 28 -13.98 2.86 -4.49
C ARG A 28 -13.39 2.89 -3.08
N LEU A 29 -14.21 3.10 -2.06
CA LEU A 29 -13.80 3.13 -0.66
C LEU A 29 -13.11 1.83 -0.22
N TRP A 30 -13.57 0.69 -0.73
CA TRP A 30 -13.01 -0.62 -0.41
C TRP A 30 -12.03 -1.16 -1.48
N SER A 31 -11.61 -0.30 -2.40
CA SER A 31 -10.66 -0.70 -3.45
C SER A 31 -9.23 -0.80 -2.94
N ASP A 32 -8.43 -1.63 -3.62
CA ASP A 32 -7.00 -1.76 -3.34
C ASP A 32 -6.25 -0.43 -3.52
N ASN A 33 -6.61 0.35 -4.54
CA ASN A 33 -6.03 1.68 -4.72
C ASN A 33 -6.24 2.59 -3.51
N HIS A 34 -7.44 2.58 -2.93
CA HIS A 34 -7.75 3.38 -1.75
C HIS A 34 -6.98 2.84 -0.53
N ARG A 35 -7.07 1.55 -0.26
CA ARG A 35 -6.41 0.88 0.86
C ARG A 35 -4.90 1.15 0.88
N TYR A 36 -4.21 0.85 -0.19
CA TYR A 36 -2.74 0.96 -0.22
C TYR A 36 -2.24 2.41 -0.32
N ARG A 37 -3.07 3.34 -0.80
CA ARG A 37 -2.79 4.76 -0.68
C ARG A 37 -2.85 5.21 0.79
N LEU A 38 -3.84 4.76 1.54
CA LEU A 38 -3.92 5.02 2.99
C LEU A 38 -2.71 4.45 3.73
N TRP A 39 -2.22 3.25 3.36
CA TRP A 39 -0.98 2.73 3.94
C TRP A 39 0.21 3.67 3.72
N ARG A 40 0.38 4.19 2.51
CA ARG A 40 1.44 5.17 2.22
C ARG A 40 1.29 6.45 3.03
N GLN A 41 0.08 6.96 3.17
CA GLN A 41 -0.20 8.14 3.99
C GLN A 41 0.12 7.87 5.47
N THR A 42 -0.25 6.71 5.98
CA THR A 42 0.02 6.31 7.36
C THR A 42 1.53 6.19 7.62
N TRP A 43 2.31 5.65 6.68
CA TRP A 43 3.77 5.65 6.78
C TRP A 43 4.38 7.04 6.73
N LEU A 44 3.84 7.94 5.90
CA LEU A 44 4.29 9.34 5.87
C LEU A 44 4.04 10.03 7.22
N VAL A 45 2.85 9.92 7.77
CA VAL A 45 2.49 10.49 9.08
C VAL A 45 3.40 9.95 10.19
N LEU A 46 3.70 8.66 10.17
CA LEU A 46 4.65 8.06 11.12
C LEU A 46 6.03 8.71 11.01
N ALA A 47 6.58 8.81 9.80
CA ALA A 47 7.90 9.40 9.57
C ALA A 47 7.96 10.89 9.97
N GLU A 48 6.88 11.65 9.72
CA GLU A 48 6.77 13.05 10.15
C GLU A 48 6.77 13.17 11.69
N ALA A 49 5.97 12.36 12.37
CA ALA A 49 5.94 12.34 13.83
C ALA A 49 7.29 11.91 14.44
N GLU A 50 7.94 10.92 13.87
CA GLU A 50 9.26 10.48 14.31
C GLU A 50 10.33 11.56 14.10
N ALA A 51 10.27 12.30 13.00
CA ALA A 51 11.17 13.44 12.77
C ALA A 51 10.95 14.56 13.81
N GLU A 52 9.71 14.86 14.16
CA GLU A 52 9.37 15.82 15.22
C GLU A 52 9.88 15.38 16.60
N LEU A 53 9.92 14.09 16.86
CA LEU A 53 10.47 13.50 18.08
C LEU A 53 12.02 13.45 18.10
N GLY A 54 12.67 13.89 17.02
CA GLY A 54 14.12 13.99 16.93
C GLY A 54 14.82 12.74 16.41
N LEU A 55 14.11 11.79 15.81
CA LEU A 55 14.73 10.69 15.09
C LEU A 55 15.50 11.21 13.86
N PRO A 56 16.55 10.52 13.40
CA PRO A 56 17.40 10.97 12.29
C PRO A 56 16.71 10.82 10.93
N ILE A 57 15.58 11.48 10.75
CA ILE A 57 14.82 11.53 9.50
C ILE A 57 15.02 12.92 8.90
N THR A 58 15.50 12.96 7.66
CA THR A 58 15.85 14.22 6.99
C THR A 58 14.64 14.88 6.31
N PRO A 59 14.64 16.22 6.18
CA PRO A 59 13.61 16.91 5.38
C PRO A 59 13.54 16.43 3.93
N ALA A 60 14.68 16.03 3.34
CA ALA A 60 14.72 15.48 1.98
C ALA A 60 13.95 14.15 1.87
N GLN A 61 14.09 13.26 2.85
CA GLN A 61 13.35 11.99 2.91
C GLN A 61 11.83 12.25 2.99
N LEU A 62 11.39 13.16 3.86
CA LEU A 62 9.99 13.51 3.99
C LEU A 62 9.42 14.16 2.71
N THR A 63 10.20 15.02 2.06
CA THR A 63 9.81 15.64 0.79
C THR A 63 9.63 14.59 -0.30
N GLU A 64 10.52 13.63 -0.40
CA GLU A 64 10.43 12.53 -1.35
C GLU A 64 9.19 11.65 -1.07
N MET A 65 8.92 11.31 0.19
CA MET A 65 7.73 10.55 0.58
C MET A 65 6.44 11.29 0.21
N ARG A 66 6.36 12.60 0.48
CA ARG A 66 5.19 13.43 0.11
C ARG A 66 4.95 13.44 -1.40
N ALA A 67 6.01 13.49 -2.19
CA ALA A 67 5.92 13.45 -3.64
C ALA A 67 5.48 12.08 -4.18
N ALA A 68 5.80 11.00 -3.45
CA ALA A 68 5.53 9.63 -3.87
C ALA A 68 4.18 9.07 -3.35
N VAL A 69 3.62 9.65 -2.28
CA VAL A 69 2.44 9.09 -1.60
C VAL A 69 1.22 8.93 -2.51
N ASP A 70 0.99 9.89 -3.40
CA ASP A 70 -0.15 9.91 -4.33
C ASP A 70 0.17 9.37 -5.73
N GLN A 71 1.41 8.92 -5.96
CA GLN A 71 1.77 8.31 -7.23
C GLN A 71 1.03 6.97 -7.42
N PRO A 72 0.74 6.58 -8.66
CA PRO A 72 0.17 5.27 -8.97
C PRO A 72 0.93 4.14 -8.29
N ILE A 73 0.21 3.16 -7.80
CA ILE A 73 0.80 1.98 -7.14
C ILE A 73 1.16 0.97 -8.20
N ASP A 74 2.40 0.51 -8.21
CA ASP A 74 2.84 -0.59 -9.06
C ASP A 74 2.44 -1.93 -8.43
N PHE A 75 1.21 -2.36 -8.73
CA PHE A 75 0.67 -3.62 -8.21
C PHE A 75 1.42 -4.86 -8.73
N ALA A 76 1.97 -4.81 -9.94
CA ALA A 76 2.76 -5.91 -10.47
C ALA A 76 4.04 -6.08 -9.65
N ARG A 77 4.69 -4.97 -9.31
CA ARG A 77 5.87 -4.95 -8.43
C ARG A 77 5.54 -5.42 -7.02
N ALA A 78 4.40 -4.97 -6.47
CA ALA A 78 3.94 -5.41 -5.15
C ALA A 78 3.69 -6.92 -5.12
N ALA A 79 3.02 -7.48 -6.12
CA ALA A 79 2.79 -8.92 -6.24
C ALA A 79 4.09 -9.73 -6.34
N ASP A 80 5.10 -9.21 -7.07
CA ASP A 80 6.42 -9.85 -7.15
C ASP A 80 7.14 -9.84 -5.78
N TYR A 81 7.09 -8.75 -5.05
CA TYR A 81 7.60 -8.68 -3.68
C TYR A 81 6.87 -9.64 -2.75
N GLU A 82 5.53 -9.69 -2.80
CA GLU A 82 4.72 -10.56 -1.94
C GLU A 82 5.02 -12.03 -2.19
N LYS A 83 5.14 -12.43 -3.46
CA LYS A 83 5.52 -13.80 -3.84
C LYS A 83 6.85 -14.23 -3.23
N ARG A 84 7.83 -13.32 -3.16
CA ARG A 84 9.16 -13.59 -2.61
C ARG A 84 9.20 -13.54 -1.08
N MET A 85 8.54 -12.56 -0.50
CA MET A 85 8.60 -12.28 0.94
C MET A 85 7.51 -13.00 1.73
N ARG A 86 6.44 -13.42 1.07
CA ARG A 86 5.25 -14.02 1.71
C ARG A 86 4.64 -13.12 2.77
N HIS A 87 4.61 -11.81 2.51
CA HIS A 87 4.12 -10.80 3.43
C HIS A 87 3.61 -9.57 2.66
N ASP A 88 2.33 -9.28 2.76
CA ASP A 88 1.63 -8.22 2.05
C ASP A 88 2.11 -6.81 2.45
N VAL A 89 2.22 -6.54 3.76
CA VAL A 89 2.67 -5.21 4.24
C VAL A 89 4.09 -4.92 3.79
N PHE A 90 5.01 -5.87 3.90
CA PHE A 90 6.38 -5.69 3.42
C PHE A 90 6.45 -5.55 1.90
N ALA A 91 5.60 -6.22 1.15
CA ALA A 91 5.53 -6.06 -0.30
C ALA A 91 5.19 -4.62 -0.69
N HIS A 92 4.16 -4.06 -0.08
CA HIS A 92 3.78 -2.66 -0.32
C HIS A 92 4.77 -1.65 0.26
N LEU A 93 5.41 -1.96 1.40
CA LEU A 93 6.49 -1.17 1.96
C LEU A 93 7.66 -1.03 0.97
N HIS A 94 8.12 -2.15 0.39
CA HIS A 94 9.18 -2.14 -0.61
C HIS A 94 8.77 -1.42 -1.89
N THR A 95 7.53 -1.61 -2.33
CA THR A 95 6.98 -0.92 -3.51
C THR A 95 6.94 0.60 -3.28
N PHE A 96 6.55 1.05 -2.10
CA PHE A 96 6.61 2.46 -1.74
C PHE A 96 8.05 2.95 -1.63
N GLY A 97 8.94 2.17 -1.03
CA GLY A 97 10.37 2.48 -0.95
C GLY A 97 11.06 2.59 -2.32
N ASP A 98 10.59 1.86 -3.33
CA ASP A 98 11.09 2.02 -4.70
C ASP A 98 10.65 3.36 -5.32
N ALA A 99 9.51 3.91 -4.91
CA ALA A 99 9.04 5.24 -5.33
C ALA A 99 9.69 6.39 -4.53
N CYS A 100 10.27 6.11 -3.36
CA CYS A 100 10.98 7.08 -2.52
C CYS A 100 12.29 6.47 -1.97
N PRO A 101 13.30 6.25 -2.83
CA PRO A 101 14.49 5.48 -2.50
C PRO A 101 15.33 6.08 -1.36
N GLN A 102 15.40 7.39 -1.20
CA GLN A 102 16.10 8.04 -0.09
C GLN A 102 15.43 7.76 1.26
N ALA A 103 14.12 7.64 1.27
CA ALA A 103 13.33 7.37 2.46
C ALA A 103 13.22 5.87 2.77
N LYS A 104 13.62 4.99 1.88
CA LYS A 104 13.41 3.53 2.01
C LYS A 104 13.87 2.95 3.34
N ALA A 105 14.99 3.44 3.88
CA ALA A 105 15.55 2.95 5.13
C ALA A 105 14.79 3.37 6.39
N ILE A 106 13.96 4.41 6.30
CA ILE A 106 13.22 4.96 7.46
C ILE A 106 11.72 4.62 7.41
N LEU A 107 11.27 3.94 6.36
CA LEU A 107 9.89 3.52 6.26
C LEU A 107 9.52 2.49 7.35
N HIS A 108 8.37 2.66 7.96
CA HIS A 108 7.82 1.70 8.95
C HIS A 108 8.70 1.52 10.18
N LEU A 109 9.52 2.52 10.52
CA LEU A 109 10.47 2.45 11.61
C LEU A 109 9.74 2.30 12.95
N GLY A 110 10.09 1.27 13.72
CA GLY A 110 9.49 1.00 15.02
C GLY A 110 8.02 0.53 15.01
N ALA A 111 7.40 0.39 13.84
CA ALA A 111 6.01 -0.02 13.70
C ALA A 111 5.86 -1.52 13.44
N THR A 112 4.70 -2.07 13.77
CA THR A 112 4.25 -3.40 13.36
C THR A 112 3.32 -3.31 12.16
N SER A 113 3.08 -4.44 11.47
CA SER A 113 2.14 -4.51 10.35
C SER A 113 0.74 -4.02 10.73
N ALA A 114 0.27 -4.31 11.94
CA ALA A 114 -1.01 -3.85 12.46
C ALA A 114 -1.13 -2.31 12.49
N TYR A 115 -0.03 -1.58 12.53
CA TYR A 115 -0.07 -0.12 12.48
C TYR A 115 -0.76 0.39 11.20
N VAL A 116 -0.41 -0.15 10.04
CA VAL A 116 -1.06 0.26 8.78
C VAL A 116 -2.40 -0.41 8.57
N THR A 117 -2.51 -1.72 8.83
CA THR A 117 -3.75 -2.46 8.58
C THR A 117 -4.89 -1.95 9.47
N ASP A 118 -4.68 -1.88 10.78
CA ASP A 118 -5.74 -1.56 11.73
C ASP A 118 -6.13 -0.08 11.68
N ASN A 119 -5.17 0.84 11.52
CA ASN A 119 -5.49 2.26 11.42
C ASN A 119 -6.22 2.60 10.11
N THR A 120 -5.85 2.01 9.00
CA THR A 120 -6.50 2.30 7.71
C THR A 120 -7.89 1.69 7.61
N ASP A 121 -8.17 0.60 8.31
CA ASP A 121 -9.51 0.02 8.38
C ASP A 121 -10.49 0.90 9.20
N LEU A 122 -9.98 1.86 10.00
CA LEU A 122 -10.77 2.81 10.76
C LEU A 122 -11.01 4.15 10.04
N ILE A 123 -10.24 4.46 9.00
CA ILE A 123 -10.32 5.72 8.24
C ILE A 123 -11.35 5.58 7.12
#